data_399f758ea26bb9a739b1a3ccd1c0cd59
#
_entry.id   399f758ea26bb9a739b1a3ccd1c0cd59
#
_cell.length_a   1.000
_cell.length_b   1.000
_cell.length_c   1.000
_cell.angle_alpha   90.00
_cell.angle_beta   90.00
_cell.angle_gamma   90.00
#
_symmetry.space_group_name_H-M   'P 1'
#
loop_
_entity.id
_entity.type
_entity.pdbx_description
1 polymer ?
#
loop_
_entity_poly.entity_id
_entity_poly.type
_entity_poly.pdbx_seq_one_letter_code
_entity_poly.pdbx_strand_id
1 'polypeptide(L)'
;RQENALWGEFTKRFYDGKFYGKAQNLCKALTDEYNKALKKVDVLIMPTCQSTARKLPEASFGLTELLREAKGVSKNSPATNITGHPSISVNVGYSEGLPVGAMITGRHHEDAAVLRVAKSLESG
;
A
#
# COMPACT_ATOMS: atom_id res chain seq x y z
N ARG A 1 4.67 15.44 -5.35
CA ARG A 1 6.13 15.28 -5.56
C ARG A 1 6.94 16.40 -4.91
N GLN A 2 6.51 17.66 -5.00
CA GLN A 2 7.22 18.80 -4.38
C GLN A 2 7.25 18.72 -2.85
N GLU A 3 6.16 18.32 -2.19
CA GLU A 3 6.12 18.14 -0.72
C GLU A 3 7.16 17.14 -0.24
N ASN A 4 7.29 15.99 -0.91
CA ASN A 4 8.26 14.97 -0.51
C ASN A 4 9.71 15.45 -0.65
N ALA A 5 10.02 16.28 -1.65
CA ALA A 5 11.32 16.90 -1.81
C ALA A 5 11.62 17.92 -0.69
N LEU A 6 10.64 18.74 -0.31
CA LEU A 6 10.74 19.69 0.79
C LEU A 6 10.95 18.98 2.14
N TRP A 7 10.19 17.91 2.40
CA TRP A 7 10.39 17.10 3.61
C TRP A 7 11.76 16.40 3.63
N GLY A 8 12.23 15.92 2.49
CA GLY A 8 13.55 15.31 2.36
C GLY A 8 14.66 16.32 2.68
N GLU A 9 14.60 17.51 2.11
CA GLU A 9 15.58 18.59 2.37
C GLU A 9 15.51 19.07 3.82
N PHE A 10 14.30 19.23 4.37
CA PHE A 10 14.12 19.61 5.78
C PHE A 10 14.73 18.60 6.73
N THR A 11 14.46 17.31 6.55
CA THR A 11 15.01 16.25 7.42
C THR A 11 16.52 16.13 7.29
N LYS A 12 17.08 16.29 6.09
CA LYS A 12 18.52 16.31 5.86
C LYS A 12 19.18 17.49 6.58
N ARG A 13 18.60 18.68 6.45
CA ARG A 13 19.18 19.93 6.98
C ARG A 13 19.13 20.05 8.51
N PHE A 14 18.05 19.58 9.13
CA PHE A 14 17.83 19.73 10.57
C PHE A 14 18.12 18.48 11.40
N TYR A 15 18.24 17.32 10.77
CA TYR A 15 18.37 16.03 11.48
C TYR A 15 19.53 15.14 10.98
N ASP A 16 20.43 15.67 10.16
CA ASP A 16 21.62 14.96 9.65
C ASP A 16 21.34 13.57 9.07
N GLY A 17 20.19 13.37 8.46
CA GLY A 17 19.81 12.07 7.89
C GLY A 17 19.54 10.96 8.91
N LYS A 18 19.52 11.24 10.23
CA LYS A 18 19.26 10.22 11.28
C LYS A 18 17.94 9.48 11.11
N PHE A 19 16.90 10.19 10.66
CA PHE A 19 15.60 9.57 10.39
C PHE A 19 15.62 8.68 9.16
N TYR A 20 16.46 8.98 8.16
CA TYR A 20 16.59 8.12 6.98
C TYR A 20 17.17 6.76 7.35
N GLY A 21 18.26 6.71 8.11
CA GLY A 21 18.84 5.46 8.57
C GLY A 21 17.87 4.62 9.40
N LYS A 22 17.14 5.26 10.33
CA LYS A 22 16.11 4.60 11.13
C LYS A 22 14.97 4.06 10.26
N ALA A 23 14.51 4.83 9.28
CA ALA A 23 13.47 4.41 8.34
C ALA A 23 13.93 3.20 7.52
N GLN A 24 15.16 3.19 7.00
CA GLN A 24 15.72 2.05 6.27
C GLN A 24 15.77 0.77 7.11
N ASN A 25 16.16 0.88 8.40
CA ASN A 25 16.15 -0.27 9.30
C ASN A 25 14.73 -0.80 9.55
N LEU A 26 13.74 0.08 9.68
CA LEU A 26 12.33 -0.32 9.79
C LEU A 26 11.80 -0.97 8.51
N CYS A 27 12.19 -0.47 7.33
CA CYS A 27 11.86 -1.08 6.05
C CYS A 27 12.39 -2.51 5.97
N LYS A 28 13.66 -2.72 6.39
CA LYS A 28 14.26 -4.06 6.43
C LYS A 28 13.50 -4.98 7.40
N ALA A 29 13.21 -4.51 8.60
CA ALA A 29 12.45 -5.29 9.58
C ALA A 29 11.06 -5.68 9.03
N LEU A 30 10.36 -4.75 8.37
CA LEU A 30 9.07 -5.04 7.73
C LEU A 30 9.21 -6.09 6.62
N THR A 31 10.24 -5.98 5.78
CA THR A 31 10.52 -6.97 4.72
C THR A 31 10.76 -8.36 5.31
N ASP A 32 11.50 -8.45 6.41
CA ASP A 32 11.78 -9.73 7.10
C ASP A 32 10.47 -10.35 7.66
N GLU A 33 9.54 -9.55 8.19
CA GLU A 33 8.25 -10.06 8.68
C GLU A 33 7.36 -10.56 7.53
N TYR A 34 7.30 -9.85 6.39
CA TYR A 34 6.61 -10.34 5.19
C TYR A 34 7.23 -11.65 4.69
N ASN A 35 8.56 -11.74 4.62
CA ASN A 35 9.26 -12.95 4.24
C ASN A 35 8.96 -14.12 5.20
N LYS A 36 8.87 -13.88 6.51
CA LYS A 36 8.49 -14.90 7.50
C LYS A 36 7.06 -15.40 7.29
N ALA A 37 6.13 -14.50 7.04
CA ALA A 37 4.74 -14.87 6.76
C ALA A 37 4.63 -15.70 5.48
N LEU A 38 5.27 -15.25 4.39
CA LEU A 38 5.25 -15.90 3.08
C LEU A 38 6.04 -17.23 3.04
N LYS A 39 6.85 -17.57 4.05
CA LYS A 39 7.38 -18.93 4.22
C LYS A 39 6.33 -19.95 4.63
N LYS A 40 5.22 -19.50 5.21
CA LYS A 40 4.15 -20.37 5.73
C LYS A 40 2.96 -20.49 4.77
N VAL A 41 2.83 -19.55 3.84
CA VAL A 41 1.75 -19.48 2.87
C VAL A 41 2.30 -19.05 1.51
N ASP A 42 1.56 -19.34 0.43
CA ASP A 42 2.00 -18.99 -0.91
C ASP A 42 1.74 -17.54 -1.27
N VAL A 43 0.64 -16.97 -0.77
CA VAL A 43 0.28 -15.56 -0.93
C VAL A 43 -0.41 -15.03 0.32
N LEU A 44 -0.35 -13.71 0.49
CA LEU A 44 -1.15 -12.97 1.46
C LEU A 44 -2.27 -12.25 0.71
N ILE A 45 -3.49 -12.32 1.22
CA ILE A 45 -4.64 -11.62 0.65
C ILE A 45 -5.18 -10.64 1.71
N MET A 46 -5.37 -9.39 1.31
CA MET A 46 -5.92 -8.35 2.17
C MET A 46 -6.73 -7.35 1.35
N PRO A 47 -7.64 -6.56 1.95
CA PRO A 47 -8.30 -5.48 1.21
C PRO A 47 -7.27 -4.49 0.64
N THR A 48 -7.41 -4.10 -0.62
CA THR A 48 -6.53 -3.09 -1.25
C THR A 48 -6.65 -1.76 -0.53
N CYS A 49 -7.89 -1.33 -0.29
CA CYS A 49 -8.23 -0.12 0.46
C CYS A 49 -9.07 -0.48 1.68
N GLN A 50 -9.05 0.36 2.70
CA GLN A 50 -9.83 0.14 3.93
C GLN A 50 -11.31 0.50 3.79
N SER A 51 -11.68 1.18 2.74
CA SER A 51 -13.05 1.60 2.44
C SER A 51 -13.31 1.55 0.94
N THR A 52 -14.56 1.49 0.56
CA THR A 52 -15.01 1.75 -0.81
C THR A 52 -14.65 3.17 -1.25
N ALA A 53 -14.78 3.45 -2.55
CA ALA A 53 -14.55 4.78 -3.09
C ALA A 53 -15.38 5.82 -2.34
N ARG A 54 -14.74 6.90 -1.93
CA ARG A 54 -15.38 8.01 -1.24
C ARG A 54 -16.07 8.93 -2.23
N LYS A 55 -17.08 9.66 -1.76
CA LYS A 55 -17.67 10.74 -2.56
C LYS A 55 -16.63 11.79 -2.90
N LEU A 56 -16.74 12.39 -4.07
CA LEU A 56 -15.89 13.52 -4.45
C LEU A 56 -16.08 14.65 -3.44
N PRO A 57 -14.97 15.30 -3.01
CA PRO A 57 -15.06 16.42 -2.08
C PRO A 57 -15.86 17.57 -2.70
N GLU A 58 -16.67 18.22 -1.89
CA GLU A 58 -17.36 19.43 -2.31
C GLU A 58 -16.37 20.58 -2.54
N ALA A 59 -16.70 21.51 -3.41
CA ALA A 59 -15.85 22.67 -3.72
C ALA A 59 -15.59 23.57 -2.49
N SER A 60 -16.38 23.42 -1.43
CA SER A 60 -16.25 24.11 -0.15
C SER A 60 -15.21 23.51 0.80
N PHE A 61 -14.64 22.32 0.48
CA PHE A 61 -13.67 21.67 1.36
C PHE A 61 -12.38 22.48 1.48
N GLY A 62 -11.98 22.76 2.71
CA GLY A 62 -10.69 23.36 3.00
C GLY A 62 -9.53 22.40 2.70
N LEU A 63 -8.33 22.95 2.45
CA LEU A 63 -7.11 22.16 2.15
C LEU A 63 -6.83 21.08 3.20
N THR A 64 -7.09 21.35 4.47
CA THR A 64 -6.86 20.40 5.58
C THR A 64 -7.77 19.18 5.48
N GLU A 65 -9.03 19.37 5.12
CA GLU A 65 -9.99 18.29 4.92
C GLU A 65 -9.64 17.45 3.70
N LEU A 66 -9.26 18.12 2.61
CA LEU A 66 -8.81 17.46 1.37
C LEU A 66 -7.58 16.58 1.62
N LEU A 67 -6.61 17.05 2.39
CA LEU A 67 -5.42 16.27 2.76
C LEU A 67 -5.75 15.10 3.70
N ARG A 68 -6.70 15.27 4.62
CA ARG A 68 -7.18 14.19 5.50
C ARG A 68 -7.83 13.08 4.69
N GLU A 69 -8.70 13.44 3.77
CA GLU A 69 -9.38 12.49 2.88
C GLU A 69 -8.37 11.75 1.98
N ALA A 70 -7.44 12.46 1.37
CA ALA A 70 -6.41 11.88 0.50
C ALA A 70 -5.48 10.90 1.23
N LYS A 71 -5.10 11.19 2.48
CA LYS A 71 -4.21 10.31 3.29
C LYS A 71 -4.90 9.02 3.77
N GLY A 72 -6.23 8.96 3.79
CA GLY A 72 -6.98 7.81 4.30
C GLY A 72 -7.13 6.64 3.33
N VAL A 73 -6.88 6.85 2.05
CA VAL A 73 -7.32 5.91 0.99
C VAL A 73 -6.40 4.70 0.82
N SER A 74 -5.10 4.81 1.05
CA SER A 74 -4.14 3.76 0.71
C SER A 74 -3.28 3.32 1.89
N LYS A 75 -3.90 2.77 2.93
CA LYS A 75 -3.14 2.34 4.12
C LYS A 75 -2.44 0.98 3.97
N ASN A 76 -2.91 0.10 3.09
CA ASN A 76 -2.35 -1.24 2.92
C ASN A 76 -1.24 -1.29 1.86
N SER A 77 -1.37 -0.56 0.76
CA SER A 77 -0.41 -0.57 -0.35
C SER A 77 0.99 0.00 -0.03
N PRO A 78 1.21 0.94 0.90
CA PRO A 78 2.56 1.40 1.22
C PRO A 78 3.50 0.31 1.73
N ALA A 79 2.99 -0.71 2.41
CA ALA A 79 3.80 -1.80 2.93
C ALA A 79 4.50 -2.57 1.81
N THR A 80 3.76 -2.95 0.76
CA THR A 80 4.32 -3.69 -0.40
C THR A 80 5.22 -2.81 -1.27
N ASN A 81 4.94 -1.51 -1.37
CA ASN A 81 5.84 -0.54 -2.04
C ASN A 81 7.19 -0.42 -1.33
N ILE A 82 7.20 -0.51 0.00
CA ILE A 82 8.42 -0.43 0.81
C ILE A 82 9.20 -1.74 0.77
N THR A 83 8.52 -2.87 0.89
CA THR A 83 9.14 -4.20 0.97
C THR A 83 9.52 -4.76 -0.40
N GLY A 84 8.97 -4.22 -1.49
CA GLY A 84 9.24 -4.66 -2.86
C GLY A 84 8.63 -6.01 -3.24
N HIS A 85 7.68 -6.54 -2.45
CA HIS A 85 6.97 -7.76 -2.80
C HIS A 85 6.01 -7.53 -3.97
N PRO A 86 5.93 -8.48 -4.94
CA PRO A 86 4.97 -8.40 -6.03
C PRO A 86 3.56 -8.42 -5.48
N SER A 87 2.74 -7.48 -5.93
CA SER A 87 1.36 -7.34 -5.47
C SER A 87 0.45 -6.90 -6.59
N ILE A 88 -0.76 -7.46 -6.63
CA ILE A 88 -1.82 -7.11 -7.57
C ILE A 88 -3.12 -6.85 -6.81
N SER A 89 -3.91 -5.92 -7.30
CA SER A 89 -5.28 -5.70 -6.82
C SER A 89 -6.27 -6.18 -7.87
N VAL A 90 -7.21 -7.02 -7.46
CA VAL A 90 -8.31 -7.51 -8.30
C VAL A 90 -9.66 -7.17 -7.68
N ASN A 91 -10.66 -6.98 -8.52
CA ASN A 91 -12.03 -6.83 -8.03
C ASN A 91 -12.56 -8.19 -7.54
N VAL A 92 -13.03 -8.24 -6.30
CA VAL A 92 -13.59 -9.47 -5.68
C VAL A 92 -15.07 -9.33 -5.35
N GLY A 93 -15.71 -8.25 -5.81
CA GLY A 93 -17.14 -8.03 -5.61
C GLY A 93 -17.50 -6.56 -5.47
N TYR A 94 -18.71 -6.31 -5.02
CA TYR A 94 -19.27 -4.96 -4.89
C TYR A 94 -19.89 -4.81 -3.51
N SER A 95 -19.76 -3.61 -2.95
CA SER A 95 -20.45 -3.19 -1.73
C SER A 95 -21.18 -1.87 -2.03
N GLU A 96 -22.49 -1.84 -1.84
CA GLU A 96 -23.34 -0.68 -2.16
C GLU A 96 -23.14 -0.16 -3.60
N GLY A 97 -22.95 -1.07 -4.57
CA GLY A 97 -22.72 -0.73 -5.97
C GLY A 97 -21.29 -0.26 -6.30
N LEU A 98 -20.39 -0.20 -5.33
CA LEU A 98 -19.00 0.20 -5.51
C LEU A 98 -18.07 -1.03 -5.51
N PRO A 99 -17.05 -1.09 -6.39
CA PRO A 99 -16.14 -2.22 -6.46
C PRO A 99 -15.26 -2.34 -5.20
N VAL A 100 -15.00 -3.56 -4.78
CA VAL A 100 -14.13 -3.90 -3.65
C VAL A 100 -12.91 -4.64 -4.19
N GLY A 101 -11.72 -4.10 -3.92
CA GLY A 101 -10.46 -4.69 -4.33
C GLY A 101 -9.82 -5.55 -3.25
N ALA A 102 -9.38 -6.77 -3.62
CA ALA A 102 -8.46 -7.56 -2.83
C ALA A 102 -7.05 -7.43 -3.37
N MET A 103 -6.10 -7.16 -2.49
CA MET A 103 -4.67 -7.12 -2.80
C MET A 103 -4.05 -8.47 -2.47
N ILE A 104 -3.41 -9.07 -3.46
CA ILE A 104 -2.70 -10.35 -3.37
C ILE A 104 -1.21 -10.02 -3.40
N THR A 105 -0.47 -10.49 -2.40
CA THR A 105 0.98 -10.26 -2.28
C THR A 105 1.70 -11.61 -2.24
N GLY A 106 2.73 -11.78 -3.05
CA GLY A 106 3.55 -12.98 -3.15
C GLY A 106 4.99 -12.77 -2.69
N ARG A 107 5.78 -13.85 -2.76
CA ARG A 107 7.22 -13.80 -2.50
C ARG A 107 7.94 -12.98 -3.56
N HIS A 108 9.10 -12.43 -3.22
CA HIS A 108 9.94 -11.75 -4.20
C HIS A 108 10.20 -12.64 -5.43
N HIS A 109 10.08 -12.05 -6.62
CA HIS A 109 10.28 -12.71 -7.91
C HIS A 109 9.27 -13.81 -8.26
N GLU A 110 8.21 -13.99 -7.46
CA GLU A 110 7.12 -14.96 -7.74
C GLU A 110 5.87 -14.28 -8.32
N ASP A 111 6.04 -13.33 -9.23
CA ASP A 111 4.95 -12.61 -9.90
C ASP A 111 3.95 -13.54 -10.57
N ALA A 112 4.44 -14.64 -11.18
CA ALA A 112 3.60 -15.65 -11.81
C ALA A 112 2.66 -16.34 -10.81
N ALA A 113 3.05 -16.54 -9.56
CA ALA A 113 2.18 -17.10 -8.53
C ALA A 113 1.06 -16.12 -8.16
N VAL A 114 1.41 -14.85 -8.00
CA VAL A 114 0.45 -13.77 -7.74
C VAL A 114 -0.58 -13.65 -8.86
N LEU A 115 -0.14 -13.67 -10.13
CA LEU A 115 -1.02 -13.61 -11.29
C LEU A 115 -1.95 -14.82 -11.40
N ARG A 116 -1.49 -16.04 -11.08
CA ARG A 116 -2.34 -17.25 -11.08
C ARG A 116 -3.47 -17.16 -10.06
N VAL A 117 -3.15 -16.70 -8.85
CA VAL A 117 -4.17 -16.53 -7.80
C VAL A 117 -5.15 -15.40 -8.18
N ALA A 118 -4.65 -14.29 -8.73
CA ALA A 118 -5.48 -13.19 -9.21
C ALA A 118 -6.48 -13.67 -10.25
N LYS A 119 -6.02 -14.43 -11.25
CA LYS A 119 -6.89 -15.00 -12.29
C LYS A 119 -7.97 -15.93 -11.72
N SER A 120 -7.64 -16.73 -10.71
CA SER A 120 -8.63 -17.60 -10.07
C SER A 120 -9.71 -16.81 -9.35
N LEU A 121 -9.37 -15.67 -8.74
CA LEU A 121 -10.34 -14.81 -8.05
C LEU A 121 -11.23 -14.00 -8.99
N GLU A 122 -10.73 -13.64 -10.18
CA GLU A 122 -11.54 -12.95 -11.20
C GLU A 122 -12.51 -13.89 -11.94
N SER A 123 -12.22 -15.18 -11.95
CA SER A 123 -12.99 -16.19 -12.72
C SER A 123 -14.13 -16.83 -11.91
N GLY A 124 -14.19 -16.57 -10.62
CA GLY A 124 -15.22 -17.06 -9.69
C GLY A 124 -16.27 -16.01 -9.43
#